data_32282ff8511b25e138399cb9addc8063
#
_entry.id   32282ff8511b25e138399cb9addc8063
#
_cell.length_a   1.000
_cell.length_b   1.000
_cell.length_c   1.000
_cell.angle_alpha   90.00
_cell.angle_beta   90.00
_cell.angle_gamma   90.00
#
_symmetry.space_group_name_H-M   'P 1'
#
loop_
_entity.id
_entity.type
_entity.pdbx_description
1 polymer ?
#
loop_
_entity_poly.entity_id
_entity_poly.type
_entity_poly.pdbx_seq_one_letter_code
_entity_poly.pdbx_strand_id
1 'polypeptide(L)'
;MQRQRHTVIFVPHAHAARARLRKWQVSNLHILFAGISLLLLSLVASWLAWSHFNSSISPAEMTRLRHENARLRQVNQTFETSIKSLQSKLTSSEGRTRQLAIMAGLESLGAGADVGIGGGVPLDGAAPEDLAALHSRAGQMQGALDAIEVKLGERVRWMSSTPTIAPVRGILTSGFGTRSDPMTHGPGLHQGIDIAAAAGQPVFAAADGLVVLAAATSGYGEAIYLAHGFGVTTRYGHLSEIDVRPGQRVHRGELIGRVGSTGRSTGSHLHYEVRLDGTPVNPVAYILDGSTGPS
;
A
#
# COMPACT_ATOMS: atom_id res chain seq x y z
N MET A 1 101.85 20.15 -14.38
CA MET A 1 100.62 19.89 -15.07
C MET A 1 100.55 20.76 -16.32
N GLN A 2 100.70 20.22 -17.52
CA GLN A 2 100.67 20.95 -18.80
C GLN A 2 99.21 21.38 -19.04
N ARG A 3 98.98 22.69 -19.16
CA ARG A 3 97.69 23.23 -19.53
C ARG A 3 97.45 22.99 -21.04
N GLN A 4 96.72 21.93 -21.34
CA GLN A 4 96.22 21.73 -22.71
C GLN A 4 95.29 22.87 -23.12
N ARG A 5 95.57 23.53 -24.19
CA ARG A 5 94.73 24.58 -24.79
C ARG A 5 94.18 24.09 -26.12
N HIS A 6 92.81 24.10 -26.15
CA HIS A 6 92.14 23.77 -27.44
C HIS A 6 91.87 25.06 -28.19
N THR A 7 92.14 25.04 -29.49
CA THR A 7 91.94 26.18 -30.40
C THR A 7 90.68 25.96 -31.22
N VAL A 8 89.63 26.71 -31.00
CA VAL A 8 88.41 26.66 -31.76
C VAL A 8 88.54 27.73 -32.88
N ILE A 9 88.56 27.27 -34.13
CA ILE A 9 88.65 28.10 -35.31
C ILE A 9 87.25 28.21 -35.92
N PHE A 10 86.68 29.42 -35.91
CA PHE A 10 85.41 29.69 -36.56
C PHE A 10 85.72 30.05 -38.03
N VAL A 11 85.31 29.17 -38.96
CA VAL A 11 85.43 29.44 -40.42
C VAL A 11 84.04 29.89 -40.94
N PRO A 12 83.87 31.17 -41.21
CA PRO A 12 82.59 31.57 -41.76
C PRO A 12 82.43 31.05 -43.19
N HIS A 13 81.19 30.68 -43.54
CA HIS A 13 80.88 30.18 -44.90
C HIS A 13 81.12 31.24 -45.95
N ALA A 14 81.69 30.82 -47.13
CA ALA A 14 82.38 31.53 -48.18
C ALA A 14 81.51 32.45 -49.05
N HIS A 15 80.88 33.49 -48.54
CA HIS A 15 80.30 34.55 -49.35
C HIS A 15 80.61 36.00 -48.84
N ALA A 16 81.54 36.16 -47.92
CA ALA A 16 81.97 37.48 -47.45
C ALA A 16 83.46 37.63 -47.73
N ALA A 17 83.84 38.41 -48.79
CA ALA A 17 85.18 38.65 -49.26
C ALA A 17 86.18 39.30 -48.32
N ARG A 18 85.89 39.37 -46.94
CA ARG A 18 86.75 39.84 -45.89
C ARG A 18 86.49 39.17 -44.54
N ALA A 19 86.27 37.87 -44.54
CA ALA A 19 86.04 37.15 -43.24
C ALA A 19 87.38 36.96 -42.48
N ARG A 20 87.56 37.71 -41.42
CA ARG A 20 88.71 37.49 -40.53
C ARG A 20 88.47 36.23 -39.73
N LEU A 21 89.41 35.27 -39.79
CA LEU A 21 89.43 34.08 -38.92
C LEU A 21 89.56 34.51 -37.45
N ARG A 22 88.58 34.25 -36.65
CA ARG A 22 88.65 34.43 -35.22
C ARG A 22 89.10 33.12 -34.58
N LYS A 23 90.29 33.19 -33.97
CA LYS A 23 90.85 32.09 -33.16
C LYS A 23 90.54 32.37 -31.68
N TRP A 24 89.78 31.48 -31.05
CA TRP A 24 89.58 31.54 -29.64
C TRP A 24 90.31 30.39 -28.97
N GLN A 25 91.18 30.73 -27.96
CA GLN A 25 91.88 29.76 -27.18
C GLN A 25 91.04 29.46 -25.96
N VAL A 26 90.50 28.27 -25.88
CA VAL A 26 89.69 27.79 -24.76
C VAL A 26 90.52 26.82 -23.93
N SER A 27 90.75 27.13 -22.66
CA SER A 27 91.43 26.20 -21.76
C SER A 27 90.41 25.17 -21.20
N ASN A 28 90.92 24.00 -20.83
CA ASN A 28 90.10 22.94 -20.18
C ASN A 28 89.29 23.45 -18.99
N LEU A 29 89.78 24.51 -18.34
CA LEU A 29 89.10 25.16 -17.25
C LEU A 29 87.82 25.87 -17.69
N HIS A 30 87.78 26.53 -18.87
CA HIS A 30 86.57 27.16 -19.44
C HIS A 30 85.54 26.11 -19.89
N ILE A 31 85.97 24.96 -20.41
CA ILE A 31 85.10 23.86 -20.76
C ILE A 31 84.44 23.26 -19.52
N LEU A 32 85.25 23.07 -18.44
CA LEU A 32 84.74 22.58 -17.17
C LEU A 32 83.71 23.57 -16.55
N PHE A 33 84.03 24.88 -16.57
CA PHE A 33 83.10 25.88 -16.09
C PHE A 33 81.81 25.94 -16.93
N ALA A 34 81.91 25.84 -18.24
CA ALA A 34 80.72 25.77 -19.10
C ALA A 34 79.86 24.53 -18.83
N GLY A 35 80.52 23.37 -18.61
CA GLY A 35 79.83 22.13 -18.22
C GLY A 35 79.12 22.23 -16.86
N ILE A 36 79.81 22.77 -15.85
CA ILE A 36 79.23 23.02 -14.54
C ILE A 36 78.07 24.00 -14.61
N SER A 37 78.20 25.07 -15.39
CA SER A 37 77.14 26.07 -15.58
C SER A 37 75.88 25.45 -16.25
N LEU A 38 76.11 24.63 -17.26
CA LEU A 38 75.00 23.93 -17.96
C LEU A 38 74.26 22.96 -17.03
N LEU A 39 75.04 22.26 -16.20
CA LEU A 39 74.47 21.33 -15.21
C LEU A 39 73.69 22.05 -14.14
N LEU A 40 74.19 23.18 -13.61
CA LEU A 40 73.46 24.05 -12.69
C LEU A 40 72.16 24.59 -13.33
N LEU A 41 72.20 25.03 -14.56
CA LEU A 41 71.03 25.54 -15.28
C LEU A 41 69.97 24.43 -15.47
N SER A 42 70.38 23.23 -15.77
CA SER A 42 69.47 22.09 -15.90
C SER A 42 68.84 21.71 -14.56
N LEU A 43 69.59 21.76 -13.45
CA LEU A 43 69.10 21.52 -12.11
C LEU A 43 68.08 22.60 -11.68
N VAL A 44 68.38 23.89 -11.97
CA VAL A 44 67.46 24.99 -11.66
C VAL A 44 66.21 24.87 -12.51
N ALA A 45 66.31 24.55 -13.82
CA ALA A 45 65.16 24.34 -14.67
C ALA A 45 64.26 23.17 -14.23
N SER A 46 64.89 22.05 -13.78
CA SER A 46 64.18 20.90 -13.24
C SER A 46 63.50 21.25 -11.93
N TRP A 47 64.16 22.00 -11.06
CA TRP A 47 63.58 22.46 -9.79
C TRP A 47 62.39 23.42 -10.02
N LEU A 48 62.51 24.36 -10.95
CA LEU A 48 61.43 25.27 -11.34
C LEU A 48 60.21 24.52 -11.93
N ALA A 49 60.46 23.55 -12.82
CA ALA A 49 59.45 22.71 -13.40
C ALA A 49 58.72 21.89 -12.31
N TRP A 50 59.47 21.28 -11.41
CA TRP A 50 58.93 20.52 -10.28
C TRP A 50 58.15 21.40 -9.31
N SER A 51 58.68 22.59 -8.98
CA SER A 51 58.01 23.59 -8.15
C SER A 51 56.72 24.08 -8.75
N HIS A 52 56.71 24.35 -10.09
CA HIS A 52 55.51 24.77 -10.81
C HIS A 52 54.44 23.65 -10.86
N PHE A 53 54.87 22.43 -11.09
CA PHE A 53 53.97 21.28 -11.10
C PHE A 53 53.37 20.98 -9.72
N ASN A 54 54.21 21.09 -8.67
CA ASN A 54 53.76 20.85 -7.27
C ASN A 54 52.95 21.98 -6.64
N SER A 55 53.04 23.21 -7.21
CA SER A 55 52.24 24.37 -6.73
C SER A 55 50.93 24.58 -7.51
N SER A 56 50.63 23.73 -8.50
CA SER A 56 49.45 23.89 -9.35
C SER A 56 48.11 23.58 -8.63
N ILE A 57 48.14 22.95 -7.45
CA ILE A 57 46.96 22.77 -6.60
C ILE A 57 47.17 23.59 -5.31
N SER A 58 46.40 24.66 -5.16
CA SER A 58 46.49 25.48 -3.96
C SER A 58 46.09 24.64 -2.71
N PRO A 59 46.75 24.80 -1.56
CA PRO A 59 46.35 24.12 -0.31
C PRO A 59 44.89 24.35 0.05
N ALA A 60 44.36 25.51 -0.31
CA ALA A 60 42.95 25.86 -0.11
C ALA A 60 42.00 25.03 -0.99
N GLU A 61 42.40 24.76 -2.24
CA GLU A 61 41.62 23.95 -3.17
C GLU A 61 41.63 22.47 -2.79
N MET A 62 42.76 21.97 -2.30
CA MET A 62 42.87 20.62 -1.77
C MET A 62 42.01 20.40 -0.52
N THR A 63 41.95 21.39 0.39
CA THR A 63 41.06 21.34 1.55
C THR A 63 39.60 21.40 1.15
N ARG A 64 39.24 22.23 0.19
CA ARG A 64 37.87 22.31 -0.36
C ARG A 64 37.43 20.96 -0.97
N LEU A 65 38.26 20.36 -1.84
CA LEU A 65 38.00 19.06 -2.44
C LEU A 65 37.89 17.92 -1.41
N ARG A 66 38.69 17.98 -0.33
CA ARG A 66 38.58 17.02 0.78
C ARG A 66 37.25 17.17 1.52
N HIS A 67 36.83 18.39 1.80
CA HIS A 67 35.53 18.67 2.45
C HIS A 67 34.36 18.23 1.56
N GLU A 68 34.43 18.50 0.26
CA GLU A 68 33.40 18.09 -0.68
C GLU A 68 33.32 16.56 -0.83
N ASN A 69 34.46 15.87 -0.90
CA ASN A 69 34.52 14.40 -0.90
C ASN A 69 33.97 13.81 0.40
N ALA A 70 34.29 14.40 1.54
CA ALA A 70 33.76 13.95 2.84
C ALA A 70 32.23 14.14 2.90
N ARG A 71 31.73 15.30 2.41
CA ARG A 71 30.29 15.56 2.31
C ARG A 71 29.56 14.58 1.37
N LEU A 72 30.13 14.32 0.19
CA LEU A 72 29.57 13.37 -0.76
C LEU A 72 29.52 11.93 -0.18
N ARG A 73 30.58 11.51 0.53
CA ARG A 73 30.58 10.22 1.23
C ARG A 73 29.51 10.14 2.30
N GLN A 74 29.33 11.21 3.09
CA GLN A 74 28.29 11.27 4.10
C GLN A 74 26.88 11.20 3.49
N VAL A 75 26.64 11.93 2.40
CA VAL A 75 25.36 11.88 1.66
C VAL A 75 25.10 10.49 1.11
N ASN A 76 26.12 9.84 0.52
CA ASN A 76 26.00 8.47 0.00
C ASN A 76 25.66 7.48 1.13
N GLN A 77 26.37 7.55 2.27
CA GLN A 77 26.06 6.69 3.42
C GLN A 77 24.66 6.89 3.95
N THR A 78 24.20 8.15 4.03
CA THR A 78 22.82 8.46 4.46
C THR A 78 21.80 7.90 3.46
N PHE A 79 22.08 8.01 2.17
CA PHE A 79 21.24 7.48 1.10
C PHE A 79 21.14 5.95 1.18
N GLU A 80 22.27 5.24 1.32
CA GLU A 80 22.32 3.78 1.48
C GLU A 80 21.54 3.30 2.71
N THR A 81 21.71 3.99 3.84
CA THR A 81 20.97 3.65 5.07
C THR A 81 19.47 3.87 4.91
N SER A 82 19.07 4.93 4.19
CA SER A 82 17.66 5.21 3.89
C SER A 82 17.04 4.15 2.98
N ILE A 83 17.76 3.73 1.94
CA ILE A 83 17.31 2.64 1.05
C ILE A 83 17.15 1.34 1.84
N LYS A 84 18.12 0.93 2.67
CA LYS A 84 18.02 -0.27 3.50
C LYS A 84 16.82 -0.22 4.45
N SER A 85 16.58 0.95 5.04
CA SER A 85 15.42 1.15 5.93
C SER A 85 14.09 1.05 5.18
N LEU A 86 14.02 1.60 3.96
CA LEU A 86 12.83 1.50 3.10
C LEU A 86 12.57 0.05 2.66
N GLN A 87 13.61 -0.69 2.28
CA GLN A 87 13.51 -2.12 1.93
C GLN A 87 12.97 -2.93 3.11
N SER A 88 13.51 -2.72 4.31
CA SER A 88 13.05 -3.41 5.52
C SER A 88 11.58 -3.11 5.83
N LYS A 89 11.16 -1.83 5.71
CA LYS A 89 9.76 -1.44 5.89
C LYS A 89 8.86 -2.07 4.83
N LEU A 90 9.29 -2.08 3.56
CA LEU A 90 8.55 -2.69 2.47
C LEU A 90 8.33 -4.18 2.71
N THR A 91 9.39 -4.94 3.05
CA THR A 91 9.31 -6.37 3.36
C THR A 91 8.38 -6.65 4.55
N SER A 92 8.45 -5.83 5.60
CA SER A 92 7.53 -5.94 6.75
C SER A 92 6.07 -5.68 6.36
N SER A 93 5.84 -4.70 5.49
CA SER A 93 4.49 -4.37 5.01
C SER A 93 3.94 -5.44 4.06
N GLU A 94 4.78 -6.02 3.18
CA GLU A 94 4.41 -7.15 2.32
C GLU A 94 3.92 -8.35 3.16
N GLY A 95 4.63 -8.67 4.24
CA GLY A 95 4.22 -9.75 5.16
C GLY A 95 2.85 -9.49 5.79
N ARG A 96 2.60 -8.27 6.26
CA ARG A 96 1.30 -7.88 6.82
C ARG A 96 0.19 -7.90 5.77
N THR A 97 0.45 -7.39 4.57
CA THR A 97 -0.50 -7.39 3.46
C THR A 97 -0.90 -8.82 3.07
N ARG A 98 0.08 -9.73 3.01
CA ARG A 98 -0.18 -11.16 2.77
C ARG A 98 -1.06 -11.79 3.85
N GLN A 99 -0.78 -11.48 5.10
CA GLN A 99 -1.58 -11.98 6.23
C GLN A 99 -3.02 -11.45 6.18
N LEU A 100 -3.20 -10.17 5.84
CA LEU A 100 -4.52 -9.56 5.64
C LEU A 100 -5.24 -10.14 4.43
N ALA A 101 -4.55 -10.43 3.33
CA ALA A 101 -5.13 -11.07 2.15
C ALA A 101 -5.66 -12.47 2.47
N ILE A 102 -4.92 -13.28 3.23
CA ILE A 102 -5.37 -14.61 3.69
C ILE A 102 -6.60 -14.47 4.59
N MET A 103 -6.60 -13.53 5.55
CA MET A 103 -7.77 -13.27 6.43
C MET A 103 -8.99 -12.78 5.63
N ALA A 104 -8.77 -12.05 4.53
CA ALA A 104 -9.83 -11.60 3.62
C ALA A 104 -10.33 -12.70 2.67
N GLY A 105 -9.72 -13.90 2.66
CA GLY A 105 -10.04 -14.99 1.74
C GLY A 105 -9.57 -14.78 0.31
N LEU A 106 -8.51 -13.98 0.13
CA LEU A 106 -7.88 -13.66 -1.15
C LEU A 106 -6.60 -14.51 -1.36
N GLU A 107 -6.74 -15.85 -1.32
CA GLU A 107 -5.60 -16.77 -1.46
C GLU A 107 -4.82 -16.58 -2.77
N SER A 108 -5.51 -16.15 -3.84
CA SER A 108 -4.88 -15.90 -5.14
C SER A 108 -3.89 -14.73 -5.15
N LEU A 109 -4.06 -13.73 -4.28
CA LEU A 109 -3.09 -12.62 -4.12
C LEU A 109 -1.86 -13.06 -3.32
N GLY A 110 -1.97 -14.13 -2.54
CA GLY A 110 -0.85 -14.73 -1.81
C GLY A 110 -0.02 -15.70 -2.64
N ALA A 111 -0.59 -16.33 -3.67
CA ALA A 111 0.05 -17.38 -4.48
C ALA A 111 0.73 -16.83 -5.76
N GLY A 112 0.33 -15.65 -6.24
CA GLY A 112 0.86 -15.05 -7.46
C GLY A 112 2.14 -14.23 -7.29
N ALA A 113 2.57 -13.98 -6.06
CA ALA A 113 3.82 -13.28 -5.76
C ALA A 113 4.92 -14.27 -5.36
N ASP A 114 5.17 -15.26 -6.21
CA ASP A 114 6.41 -16.05 -6.15
C ASP A 114 7.59 -15.25 -6.75
N VAL A 115 7.66 -13.98 -6.40
CA VAL A 115 8.88 -13.19 -6.45
C VAL A 115 9.61 -13.49 -5.15
N GLY A 116 10.60 -14.38 -5.24
CA GLY A 116 11.38 -14.94 -4.16
C GLY A 116 11.56 -14.03 -2.96
N ILE A 117 10.83 -14.33 -1.90
CA ILE A 117 11.07 -13.78 -0.57
C ILE A 117 12.35 -14.43 -0.08
N GLY A 118 13.48 -13.74 -0.21
CA GLY A 118 14.72 -14.24 0.38
C GLY A 118 16.01 -13.97 -0.37
N GLY A 119 16.02 -13.04 -1.31
CA GLY A 119 17.27 -12.54 -1.89
C GLY A 119 17.42 -11.07 -1.56
N GLY A 120 18.01 -10.74 -0.40
CA GLY A 120 18.62 -9.44 -0.22
C GLY A 120 19.69 -9.30 -1.30
N VAL A 121 19.45 -8.57 -2.37
CA VAL A 121 20.50 -8.16 -3.31
C VAL A 121 21.46 -7.31 -2.50
N PRO A 122 22.75 -7.71 -2.40
CA PRO A 122 23.75 -6.87 -1.74
C PRO A 122 23.84 -5.57 -2.55
N LEU A 123 23.43 -4.46 -1.96
CA LEU A 123 23.59 -3.13 -2.53
C LEU A 123 25.01 -2.64 -2.28
N ASP A 124 25.97 -3.19 -3.02
CA ASP A 124 27.24 -2.53 -3.25
C ASP A 124 27.03 -1.48 -4.37
N GLY A 125 26.67 -0.27 -3.94
CA GLY A 125 26.37 0.87 -4.83
C GLY A 125 24.94 0.84 -5.36
N ALA A 126 24.02 1.54 -4.70
CA ALA A 126 22.62 1.65 -5.14
C ALA A 126 22.55 2.15 -6.59
N ALA A 127 22.34 1.21 -7.52
CA ALA A 127 22.16 1.53 -8.92
C ALA A 127 20.74 2.11 -9.16
N PRO A 128 20.52 2.92 -10.21
CA PRO A 128 19.19 3.40 -10.58
C PRO A 128 18.18 2.25 -10.76
N GLU A 129 18.64 1.06 -11.13
CA GLU A 129 17.86 -0.16 -11.30
C GLU A 129 17.23 -0.65 -9.98
N ASP A 130 17.93 -0.49 -8.86
CA ASP A 130 17.41 -0.86 -7.54
C ASP A 130 16.26 0.05 -7.10
N LEU A 131 16.31 1.33 -7.47
CA LEU A 131 15.24 2.29 -7.18
C LEU A 131 13.99 1.99 -8.01
N ALA A 132 14.15 1.60 -9.27
CA ALA A 132 13.05 1.20 -10.15
C ALA A 132 12.37 -0.09 -9.64
N ALA A 133 13.16 -1.07 -9.17
CA ALA A 133 12.65 -2.29 -8.57
C ALA A 133 11.87 -2.01 -7.28
N LEU A 134 12.36 -1.12 -6.41
CA LEU A 134 11.65 -0.68 -5.21
C LEU A 134 10.33 0.03 -5.52
N HIS A 135 10.31 0.90 -6.53
CA HIS A 135 9.09 1.56 -7.00
C HIS A 135 8.06 0.55 -7.53
N SER A 136 8.50 -0.41 -8.33
CA SER A 136 7.64 -1.48 -8.85
C SER A 136 7.01 -2.31 -7.72
N ARG A 137 7.82 -2.72 -6.72
CA ARG A 137 7.32 -3.47 -5.55
C ARG A 137 6.36 -2.64 -4.70
N ALA A 138 6.65 -1.36 -4.49
CA ALA A 138 5.74 -0.46 -3.79
C ALA A 138 4.40 -0.31 -4.51
N GLY A 139 4.41 -0.19 -5.85
CA GLY A 139 3.21 -0.14 -6.68
C GLY A 139 2.37 -1.43 -6.60
N GLN A 140 3.03 -2.60 -6.65
CA GLN A 140 2.36 -3.89 -6.50
C GLN A 140 1.71 -4.04 -5.11
N MET A 141 2.40 -3.60 -4.05
CA MET A 141 1.85 -3.63 -2.69
C MET A 141 0.66 -2.69 -2.54
N GLN A 142 0.72 -1.50 -3.13
CA GLN A 142 -0.42 -0.58 -3.14
C GLN A 142 -1.64 -1.22 -3.81
N GLY A 143 -1.47 -1.80 -5.00
CA GLY A 143 -2.55 -2.51 -5.70
C GLY A 143 -3.13 -3.68 -4.91
N ALA A 144 -2.30 -4.43 -4.18
CA ALA A 144 -2.76 -5.50 -3.30
C ALA A 144 -3.57 -4.97 -2.10
N LEU A 145 -3.13 -3.85 -1.49
CA LEU A 145 -3.87 -3.20 -0.40
C LEU A 145 -5.23 -2.69 -0.86
N ASP A 146 -5.30 -2.04 -2.02
CA ASP A 146 -6.55 -1.55 -2.60
C ASP A 146 -7.54 -2.71 -2.87
N ALA A 147 -7.05 -3.83 -3.40
CA ALA A 147 -7.86 -5.03 -3.60
C ALA A 147 -8.38 -5.63 -2.28
N ILE A 148 -7.56 -5.66 -1.24
CA ILE A 148 -7.95 -6.11 0.10
C ILE A 148 -9.01 -5.19 0.68
N GLU A 149 -8.85 -3.88 0.58
CA GLU A 149 -9.80 -2.87 1.07
C GLU A 149 -11.19 -3.05 0.42
N VAL A 150 -11.22 -3.19 -0.91
CA VAL A 150 -12.45 -3.45 -1.65
C VAL A 150 -13.13 -4.72 -1.15
N LYS A 151 -12.36 -5.82 -1.01
CA LYS A 151 -12.89 -7.13 -0.60
C LYS A 151 -13.38 -7.15 0.86
N LEU A 152 -12.63 -6.52 1.75
CA LEU A 152 -13.09 -6.35 3.15
C LEU A 152 -14.36 -5.49 3.21
N GLY A 153 -14.41 -4.41 2.43
CA GLY A 153 -15.62 -3.57 2.33
C GLY A 153 -16.84 -4.35 1.82
N GLU A 154 -16.67 -5.21 0.81
CA GLU A 154 -17.72 -6.13 0.34
C GLU A 154 -18.16 -7.10 1.43
N ARG A 155 -17.20 -7.71 2.14
CA ARG A 155 -17.49 -8.68 3.20
C ARG A 155 -18.22 -8.04 4.38
N VAL A 156 -17.80 -6.85 4.80
CA VAL A 156 -18.51 -6.08 5.84
C VAL A 156 -19.93 -5.76 5.39
N ARG A 157 -20.13 -5.29 4.17
CA ARG A 157 -21.48 -5.06 3.62
C ARG A 157 -22.32 -6.31 3.57
N TRP A 158 -21.75 -7.43 3.14
CA TRP A 158 -22.46 -8.70 3.12
C TRP A 158 -22.85 -9.16 4.53
N MET A 159 -21.96 -9.06 5.51
CA MET A 159 -22.24 -9.40 6.91
C MET A 159 -23.28 -8.48 7.53
N SER A 160 -23.24 -7.19 7.26
CA SER A 160 -24.23 -6.24 7.78
C SER A 160 -25.61 -6.43 7.14
N SER A 161 -25.65 -6.92 5.89
CA SER A 161 -26.87 -7.21 5.13
C SER A 161 -27.50 -8.58 5.47
N THR A 162 -26.81 -9.43 6.22
CA THR A 162 -27.35 -10.75 6.60
C THR A 162 -28.19 -10.63 7.87
N PRO A 163 -29.47 -11.09 7.88
CA PRO A 163 -30.38 -10.90 9.00
C PRO A 163 -30.10 -11.91 10.16
N THR A 164 -29.08 -11.62 10.97
CA THR A 164 -28.55 -12.55 11.97
C THR A 164 -29.12 -12.43 13.37
N ILE A 165 -29.93 -11.39 13.65
CA ILE A 165 -30.56 -11.23 14.96
C ILE A 165 -32.06 -11.55 14.90
N ALA A 166 -32.60 -12.00 16.02
CA ALA A 166 -34.04 -12.15 16.19
C ALA A 166 -34.73 -10.77 16.18
N PRO A 167 -35.78 -10.54 15.37
CA PRO A 167 -36.43 -9.25 15.25
C PRO A 167 -37.25 -8.84 16.47
N VAL A 168 -37.62 -9.78 17.28
CA VAL A 168 -38.42 -9.58 18.53
C VAL A 168 -38.05 -10.62 19.58
N ARG A 169 -38.16 -10.27 20.83
CA ARG A 169 -38.10 -11.24 21.95
C ARG A 169 -39.42 -11.93 22.08
N GLY A 170 -39.46 -13.25 21.99
CA GLY A 170 -40.67 -14.01 22.09
C GLY A 170 -40.47 -15.52 21.97
N ILE A 171 -41.57 -16.23 21.89
CA ILE A 171 -41.58 -17.70 21.75
C ILE A 171 -41.92 -18.05 20.31
N LEU A 172 -41.09 -18.88 19.67
CA LEU A 172 -41.38 -19.40 18.31
C LEU A 172 -42.59 -20.34 18.40
N THR A 173 -43.73 -19.92 17.90
CA THR A 173 -45.00 -20.67 17.93
C THR A 173 -45.29 -21.42 16.64
N SER A 174 -44.72 -20.96 15.54
CA SER A 174 -44.88 -21.64 14.25
C SER A 174 -43.64 -21.51 13.36
N GLY A 175 -43.18 -22.64 12.83
CA GLY A 175 -42.02 -22.71 11.93
C GLY A 175 -42.38 -22.46 10.48
N PHE A 176 -41.32 -22.35 9.64
CA PHE A 176 -41.35 -22.26 8.18
C PHE A 176 -41.74 -23.62 7.59
N GLY A 177 -42.53 -23.61 6.53
CA GLY A 177 -42.80 -24.82 5.72
C GLY A 177 -44.29 -25.19 5.61
N THR A 178 -44.55 -26.36 5.06
CA THR A 178 -45.91 -26.84 4.84
C THR A 178 -46.58 -27.20 6.17
N ARG A 179 -47.77 -26.62 6.43
CA ARG A 179 -48.60 -26.88 7.63
C ARG A 179 -50.07 -26.78 7.27
N SER A 180 -50.94 -27.24 8.15
CA SER A 180 -52.37 -26.92 8.08
C SER A 180 -52.55 -25.40 8.35
N ASP A 181 -53.30 -24.76 7.49
CA ASP A 181 -53.63 -23.33 7.67
C ASP A 181 -54.58 -23.17 8.88
N PRO A 182 -54.22 -22.32 9.88
CA PRO A 182 -54.97 -22.21 11.09
C PRO A 182 -56.41 -21.67 10.93
N MET A 183 -56.72 -21.05 9.78
CA MET A 183 -58.08 -20.49 9.51
C MET A 183 -58.91 -21.36 8.55
N THR A 184 -58.26 -21.93 7.53
CA THR A 184 -58.97 -22.74 6.51
C THR A 184 -58.87 -24.22 6.73
N HIS A 185 -57.99 -24.64 7.65
CA HIS A 185 -57.66 -26.05 7.94
C HIS A 185 -57.13 -26.87 6.76
N GLY A 186 -56.92 -26.22 5.59
CA GLY A 186 -56.31 -26.84 4.42
C GLY A 186 -54.78 -26.80 4.46
N PRO A 187 -54.13 -27.54 3.53
CA PRO A 187 -52.69 -27.48 3.38
C PRO A 187 -52.23 -26.08 2.94
N GLY A 188 -51.27 -25.48 3.60
CA GLY A 188 -50.70 -24.18 3.32
C GLY A 188 -49.19 -24.13 3.52
N LEU A 189 -48.53 -23.29 2.75
CA LEU A 189 -47.09 -23.03 2.93
C LEU A 189 -46.95 -21.78 3.84
N HIS A 190 -46.37 -21.98 5.01
CA HIS A 190 -45.95 -20.87 5.87
C HIS A 190 -44.62 -20.31 5.38
N GLN A 191 -44.63 -19.09 4.82
CA GLN A 191 -43.48 -18.47 4.16
C GLN A 191 -42.49 -17.84 5.13
N GLY A 192 -42.75 -17.93 6.42
CA GLY A 192 -41.92 -17.34 7.49
C GLY A 192 -41.98 -18.13 8.80
N ILE A 193 -41.77 -17.44 9.89
CA ILE A 193 -41.95 -17.95 11.25
C ILE A 193 -42.87 -16.99 12.03
N ASP A 194 -43.62 -17.54 12.98
CA ASP A 194 -44.44 -16.76 13.87
C ASP A 194 -43.83 -16.75 15.29
N ILE A 195 -43.55 -15.56 15.79
CA ILE A 195 -42.97 -15.34 17.13
C ILE A 195 -44.02 -14.69 18.02
N ALA A 196 -44.56 -15.43 18.95
CA ALA A 196 -45.50 -14.90 19.94
C ALA A 196 -44.81 -13.90 20.85
N ALA A 197 -45.40 -12.72 20.95
CA ALA A 197 -44.89 -11.62 21.76
C ALA A 197 -46.06 -10.71 22.17
N ALA A 198 -45.87 -9.91 23.22
CA ALA A 198 -46.89 -9.01 23.71
C ALA A 198 -47.21 -7.93 22.67
N ALA A 199 -48.50 -7.55 22.57
CA ALA A 199 -48.88 -6.41 21.72
C ALA A 199 -48.16 -5.14 22.22
N GLY A 200 -47.70 -4.34 21.25
CA GLY A 200 -46.89 -3.14 21.52
C GLY A 200 -45.39 -3.40 21.78
N GLN A 201 -44.96 -4.66 21.83
CA GLN A 201 -43.55 -4.98 22.04
C GLN A 201 -42.71 -4.50 20.82
N PRO A 202 -41.52 -3.92 21.07
CA PRO A 202 -40.69 -3.37 19.97
C PRO A 202 -40.20 -4.46 19.02
N VAL A 203 -40.23 -4.14 17.72
CA VAL A 203 -39.69 -4.95 16.62
C VAL A 203 -38.49 -4.24 16.00
N PHE A 204 -37.41 -4.98 15.83
CA PHE A 204 -36.15 -4.46 15.38
C PHE A 204 -35.75 -4.99 13.98
N ALA A 205 -35.04 -4.18 13.23
CA ALA A 205 -34.47 -4.59 11.93
C ALA A 205 -33.43 -5.70 12.12
N ALA A 206 -33.60 -6.84 11.44
CA ALA A 206 -32.73 -8.01 11.60
C ALA A 206 -31.34 -7.82 10.95
N ALA A 207 -31.20 -6.86 10.04
CA ALA A 207 -29.97 -6.47 9.34
C ALA A 207 -30.06 -5.01 8.92
N ASP A 208 -28.90 -4.43 8.45
CA ASP A 208 -28.90 -3.13 7.79
C ASP A 208 -29.71 -3.20 6.49
N GLY A 209 -30.50 -2.17 6.17
CA GLY A 209 -31.34 -2.20 4.99
C GLY A 209 -32.01 -0.89 4.63
N LEU A 210 -32.75 -0.96 3.54
CA LEU A 210 -33.61 0.10 3.03
C LEU A 210 -35.07 -0.33 3.20
N VAL A 211 -35.90 0.49 3.78
CA VAL A 211 -37.35 0.27 3.85
C VAL A 211 -37.95 0.40 2.47
N VAL A 212 -38.45 -0.70 1.92
CA VAL A 212 -39.08 -0.73 0.60
C VAL A 212 -40.62 -0.64 0.68
N LEU A 213 -41.18 -1.07 1.81
CA LEU A 213 -42.60 -0.96 2.11
C LEU A 213 -42.83 -0.75 3.60
N ALA A 214 -43.73 0.14 3.96
CA ALA A 214 -44.22 0.40 5.31
C ALA A 214 -45.67 0.82 5.23
N ALA A 215 -46.59 -0.16 5.19
CA ALA A 215 -48.02 0.05 4.99
C ALA A 215 -48.85 -1.20 5.25
N ALA A 216 -50.17 -1.04 5.37
CA ALA A 216 -51.10 -2.14 5.41
C ALA A 216 -51.08 -2.97 4.11
N THR A 217 -50.97 -4.29 4.24
CA THR A 217 -50.85 -5.23 3.12
C THR A 217 -51.81 -6.40 3.33
N SER A 218 -52.43 -6.87 2.21
CA SER A 218 -53.34 -8.01 2.27
C SER A 218 -52.70 -9.24 2.92
N GLY A 219 -53.35 -9.81 3.90
CA GLY A 219 -52.87 -10.94 4.68
C GLY A 219 -51.94 -10.58 5.81
N TYR A 220 -50.96 -9.68 5.58
CA TYR A 220 -49.94 -9.31 6.59
C TYR A 220 -50.39 -8.24 7.59
N GLY A 221 -51.50 -7.52 7.27
CA GLY A 221 -51.89 -6.35 8.08
C GLY A 221 -50.87 -5.22 7.89
N GLU A 222 -50.62 -4.47 8.96
CA GLU A 222 -49.51 -3.50 9.00
C GLU A 222 -48.19 -4.24 8.84
N ALA A 223 -47.43 -3.87 7.81
CA ALA A 223 -46.24 -4.59 7.44
C ALA A 223 -45.08 -3.69 7.04
N ILE A 224 -43.86 -4.16 7.31
CA ILE A 224 -42.60 -3.54 6.87
C ILE A 224 -41.82 -4.55 6.04
N TYR A 225 -41.31 -4.11 4.88
CA TYR A 225 -40.39 -4.86 4.06
C TYR A 225 -39.06 -4.14 3.96
N LEU A 226 -37.96 -4.82 4.27
CA LEU A 226 -36.63 -4.29 4.18
C LEU A 226 -35.84 -4.99 3.08
N ALA A 227 -35.13 -4.22 2.26
CA ALA A 227 -34.15 -4.73 1.31
C ALA A 227 -32.74 -4.54 1.90
N HIS A 228 -31.98 -5.64 2.04
CA HIS A 228 -30.66 -5.66 2.67
C HIS A 228 -29.50 -5.67 1.67
N GLY A 229 -29.78 -5.76 0.36
CA GLY A 229 -28.81 -6.03 -0.68
C GLY A 229 -28.57 -7.53 -0.88
N PHE A 230 -27.73 -7.88 -1.86
CA PHE A 230 -27.37 -9.27 -2.20
C PHE A 230 -28.58 -10.21 -2.37
N GLY A 231 -29.72 -9.69 -2.85
CA GLY A 231 -30.95 -10.46 -3.01
C GLY A 231 -31.72 -10.74 -1.71
N VAL A 232 -31.19 -10.34 -0.57
CA VAL A 232 -31.82 -10.60 0.73
C VAL A 232 -32.87 -9.54 1.06
N THR A 233 -34.08 -9.99 1.42
CA THR A 233 -35.15 -9.15 1.94
C THR A 233 -35.78 -9.76 3.17
N THR A 234 -36.25 -8.93 4.10
CA THR A 234 -37.05 -9.40 5.26
C THR A 234 -38.43 -8.74 5.26
N ARG A 235 -39.42 -9.46 5.83
CA ARG A 235 -40.78 -8.94 6.03
C ARG A 235 -41.21 -9.13 7.46
N TYR A 236 -41.91 -8.12 7.96
CA TYR A 236 -42.41 -8.03 9.32
C TYR A 236 -43.91 -7.78 9.22
N GLY A 237 -44.74 -8.70 9.61
CA GLY A 237 -46.20 -8.63 9.51
C GLY A 237 -46.92 -8.59 10.82
N HIS A 238 -48.21 -8.33 10.78
CA HIS A 238 -49.16 -8.25 11.89
C HIS A 238 -48.84 -7.16 12.93
N LEU A 239 -48.13 -6.08 12.47
CA LEU A 239 -47.72 -5.00 13.34
C LEU A 239 -48.93 -4.19 13.85
N SER A 240 -48.81 -3.60 15.06
CA SER A 240 -49.76 -2.61 15.57
C SER A 240 -49.35 -1.19 15.19
N GLU A 241 -48.06 -0.94 15.01
CA GLU A 241 -47.48 0.37 14.68
C GLU A 241 -46.25 0.22 13.80
N ILE A 242 -46.09 1.16 12.90
CA ILE A 242 -44.93 1.27 11.97
C ILE A 242 -44.20 2.55 12.34
N ASP A 243 -42.90 2.40 12.77
CA ASP A 243 -42.08 3.53 13.22
C ASP A 243 -41.12 4.04 12.13
N VAL A 244 -41.19 3.48 10.90
CA VAL A 244 -40.36 3.83 9.74
C VAL A 244 -41.15 4.14 8.52
N ARG A 245 -40.52 4.73 7.49
CA ARG A 245 -41.17 5.10 6.24
C ARG A 245 -40.42 4.56 5.02
N PRO A 246 -41.09 4.31 3.89
CA PRO A 246 -40.43 3.90 2.64
C PRO A 246 -39.32 4.85 2.24
N GLY A 247 -38.16 4.30 1.81
CA GLY A 247 -36.95 5.04 1.48
C GLY A 247 -36.03 5.35 2.66
N GLN A 248 -36.41 5.03 3.89
CA GLN A 248 -35.56 5.19 5.08
C GLN A 248 -34.50 4.08 5.10
N ARG A 249 -33.25 4.43 5.43
CA ARG A 249 -32.21 3.46 5.79
C ARG A 249 -32.32 3.13 7.27
N VAL A 250 -32.21 1.85 7.59
CA VAL A 250 -32.22 1.34 8.96
C VAL A 250 -30.98 0.50 9.21
N HIS A 251 -30.51 0.50 10.45
CA HIS A 251 -29.42 -0.33 10.90
C HIS A 251 -29.92 -1.56 11.62
N ARG A 252 -29.13 -2.64 11.62
CA ARG A 252 -29.41 -3.83 12.41
C ARG A 252 -29.65 -3.46 13.88
N GLY A 253 -30.77 -3.93 14.47
CA GLY A 253 -31.16 -3.61 15.82
C GLY A 253 -31.86 -2.25 15.98
N GLU A 254 -32.13 -1.52 14.89
CA GLU A 254 -32.93 -0.31 14.95
C GLU A 254 -34.42 -0.64 15.10
N LEU A 255 -35.12 0.13 15.93
CA LEU A 255 -36.58 0.01 16.14
C LEU A 255 -37.30 0.38 14.82
N ILE A 256 -38.15 -0.51 14.31
CA ILE A 256 -38.88 -0.32 13.06
C ILE A 256 -40.38 -0.35 13.22
N GLY A 257 -40.92 -0.92 14.33
CA GLY A 257 -42.34 -1.02 14.58
C GLY A 257 -42.65 -1.79 15.86
N ARG A 258 -43.94 -2.13 16.05
CA ARG A 258 -44.41 -2.81 17.26
C ARG A 258 -45.28 -3.99 16.90
N VAL A 259 -45.16 -5.07 17.73
CA VAL A 259 -45.97 -6.28 17.56
C VAL A 259 -47.47 -5.97 17.70
N GLY A 260 -48.27 -6.59 16.87
CA GLY A 260 -49.73 -6.47 16.91
C GLY A 260 -50.44 -7.77 16.56
N SER A 261 -51.63 -7.63 16.02
CA SER A 261 -52.46 -8.73 15.56
C SER A 261 -53.31 -8.25 14.35
N THR A 262 -52.75 -7.36 13.52
CA THR A 262 -53.43 -6.82 12.34
C THR A 262 -53.42 -7.79 11.17
N GLY A 263 -54.37 -7.64 10.24
CA GLY A 263 -54.47 -8.54 9.07
C GLY A 263 -54.97 -9.93 9.45
N ARG A 264 -54.40 -10.96 8.81
CA ARG A 264 -54.79 -12.36 9.02
C ARG A 264 -54.02 -12.98 10.15
N SER A 265 -54.43 -12.72 11.41
CA SER A 265 -53.80 -13.16 12.62
C SER A 265 -54.79 -13.77 13.58
N THR A 266 -54.39 -14.79 14.36
CA THR A 266 -55.18 -15.44 15.42
C THR A 266 -54.89 -14.90 16.81
N GLY A 267 -53.89 -14.02 16.96
CA GLY A 267 -53.47 -13.44 18.24
C GLY A 267 -52.18 -12.61 18.08
N SER A 268 -51.74 -11.99 19.18
CA SER A 268 -50.55 -11.12 19.13
C SER A 268 -49.28 -11.92 18.86
N HIS A 269 -48.64 -11.67 17.70
CA HIS A 269 -47.37 -12.26 17.27
C HIS A 269 -46.73 -11.42 16.18
N LEU A 270 -45.43 -11.62 15.93
CA LEU A 270 -44.75 -11.14 14.79
C LEU A 270 -44.66 -12.27 13.74
N HIS A 271 -45.18 -12.05 12.55
CA HIS A 271 -44.87 -12.88 11.39
C HIS A 271 -43.59 -12.34 10.75
N TYR A 272 -42.56 -13.19 10.63
CA TYR A 272 -41.24 -12.80 10.11
C TYR A 272 -40.80 -13.70 8.97
N GLU A 273 -40.44 -13.08 7.84
CA GLU A 273 -39.91 -13.80 6.68
C GLU A 273 -38.50 -13.31 6.35
N VAL A 274 -37.66 -14.26 5.90
CA VAL A 274 -36.44 -14.01 5.14
C VAL A 274 -36.63 -14.51 3.72
N ARG A 275 -36.27 -13.72 2.73
CA ARG A 275 -36.37 -14.10 1.31
C ARG A 275 -35.05 -13.86 0.63
N LEU A 276 -34.67 -14.82 -0.21
CA LEU A 276 -33.49 -14.73 -1.09
C LEU A 276 -33.97 -14.70 -2.54
N ASP A 277 -33.63 -13.66 -3.26
CA ASP A 277 -34.08 -13.40 -4.64
C ASP A 277 -35.61 -13.56 -4.80
N GLY A 278 -36.34 -13.06 -3.83
CA GLY A 278 -37.79 -13.14 -3.79
C GLY A 278 -38.39 -14.47 -3.31
N THR A 279 -37.58 -15.52 -3.18
CA THR A 279 -38.02 -16.83 -2.68
C THR A 279 -37.94 -16.89 -1.15
N PRO A 280 -39.02 -17.28 -0.43
CA PRO A 280 -38.98 -17.41 1.01
C PRO A 280 -38.07 -18.57 1.44
N VAL A 281 -37.26 -18.34 2.44
CA VAL A 281 -36.34 -19.31 3.05
C VAL A 281 -36.57 -19.40 4.56
N ASN A 282 -36.13 -20.48 5.17
CA ASN A 282 -36.33 -20.67 6.62
C ASN A 282 -35.56 -19.61 7.45
N PRO A 283 -36.24 -18.68 8.13
CA PRO A 283 -35.59 -17.61 8.91
C PRO A 283 -34.71 -18.13 10.06
N VAL A 284 -35.03 -19.29 10.63
CA VAL A 284 -34.26 -19.86 11.75
C VAL A 284 -32.81 -20.15 11.36
N ALA A 285 -32.55 -20.45 10.07
CA ALA A 285 -31.20 -20.71 9.58
C ALA A 285 -30.30 -19.45 9.57
N TYR A 286 -30.90 -18.27 9.65
CA TYR A 286 -30.19 -16.96 9.66
C TYR A 286 -29.98 -16.41 11.07
N ILE A 287 -30.88 -16.72 12.00
CA ILE A 287 -30.79 -16.19 13.39
C ILE A 287 -29.68 -16.94 14.13
N LEU A 288 -28.56 -16.26 14.34
CA LEU A 288 -27.38 -16.82 15.02
C LEU A 288 -27.44 -16.67 16.53
N ASP A 289 -28.13 -15.65 17.03
CA ASP A 289 -28.34 -15.44 18.45
C ASP A 289 -29.60 -16.15 18.93
N GLY A 290 -29.44 -17.27 19.63
CA GLY A 290 -30.53 -17.89 20.37
C GLY A 290 -31.05 -17.05 21.56
N SER A 291 -30.49 -15.88 21.77
CA SER A 291 -30.91 -14.89 22.79
C SER A 291 -31.45 -13.64 22.11
N THR A 292 -32.78 -13.55 21.97
CA THR A 292 -33.60 -12.36 22.20
C THR A 292 -32.91 -11.01 22.01
N GLY A 293 -33.22 -10.33 20.94
CA GLY A 293 -32.91 -8.92 20.58
C GLY A 293 -32.13 -8.01 21.55
N PRO A 294 -31.70 -6.85 21.09
CA PRO A 294 -30.84 -5.98 21.92
C PRO A 294 -31.46 -5.66 23.28
N SER A 295 -30.59 -5.66 24.30
CA SER A 295 -30.96 -5.37 25.69
C SER A 295 -31.42 -3.94 25.88
#